data_c3ba7cb9ed30d9649ce8e2c7affcd8c4
#
_entry.id   c3ba7cb9ed30d9649ce8e2c7affcd8c4
#
_cell.length_a   1.000
_cell.length_b   1.000
_cell.length_c   1.000
_cell.angle_alpha   90.00
_cell.angle_beta   90.00
_cell.angle_gamma   90.00
#
_symmetry.space_group_name_H-M   'P 1'
#
loop_
_entity.id
_entity.type
_entity.pdbx_description
1 polymer ?
#
loop_
_entity_poly.entity_id
_entity_poly.type
_entity_poly.pdbx_seq_one_letter_code
_entity_poly.pdbx_strand_id
1 'polypeptide(L)'
;MADKTHWKKIVSDPNYLGEADFNEGEEKIATISRVVRDETIQTAEGKSKKAVVYFSEPIKPMILNVARSKAIEKVAGSPYFEDWLGVKIQLYIEHGIKAFGDVVSAVRVRPQKPIIRTAVMCEDCGQEIQGANGRNADYIAAYTKKKFKACLCFNCAQKRSEVPQKQEGEVDGKTEIDG
;
A
#
# COMPACT_ATOMS: atom_id res chain seq x y z
N MET A 1 10.65 -29.44 -1.61
CA MET A 1 9.69 -29.56 -0.48
C MET A 1 8.32 -29.26 -1.03
N ALA A 2 7.32 -30.13 -0.82
CA ALA A 2 5.96 -29.89 -1.33
C ALA A 2 5.34 -28.70 -0.54
N ASP A 3 4.90 -27.68 -1.25
CA ASP A 3 4.17 -26.54 -0.65
C ASP A 3 2.88 -27.06 0.00
N LYS A 4 2.78 -26.88 1.31
CA LYS A 4 1.58 -27.27 2.06
C LYS A 4 0.47 -26.26 1.77
N THR A 5 -0.58 -26.69 1.10
CA THR A 5 -1.76 -25.86 0.85
C THR A 5 -2.73 -25.99 2.01
N HIS A 6 -3.05 -24.88 2.68
CA HIS A 6 -4.04 -24.85 3.75
C HIS A 6 -5.42 -25.20 3.19
N TRP A 7 -6.17 -26.09 3.88
CA TRP A 7 -7.48 -26.57 3.44
C TRP A 7 -8.49 -25.44 3.16
N LYS A 8 -8.44 -24.34 3.91
CA LYS A 8 -9.30 -23.16 3.68
C LYS A 8 -9.17 -22.58 2.26
N LYS A 9 -7.98 -22.68 1.63
CA LYS A 9 -7.78 -22.24 0.25
C LYS A 9 -8.54 -23.10 -0.78
N ILE A 10 -8.84 -24.36 -0.42
CA ILE A 10 -9.56 -25.30 -1.28
C ILE A 10 -11.08 -25.12 -1.15
N VAL A 11 -11.56 -24.77 0.06
CA VAL A 11 -13.00 -24.68 0.38
C VAL A 11 -13.52 -23.25 0.28
N SER A 12 -12.63 -22.23 0.16
CA SER A 12 -13.04 -20.83 -0.01
C SER A 12 -13.71 -20.60 -1.36
N ASP A 13 -14.62 -19.63 -1.42
CA ASP A 13 -15.26 -19.25 -2.68
C ASP A 13 -14.17 -18.84 -3.70
N PRO A 14 -14.11 -19.53 -4.87
CA PRO A 14 -13.11 -19.22 -5.87
C PRO A 14 -13.30 -17.85 -6.52
N ASN A 15 -14.51 -17.28 -6.47
CA ASN A 15 -14.90 -16.08 -7.20
C ASN A 15 -14.79 -14.81 -6.35
N TYR A 16 -14.92 -14.91 -5.02
CA TYR A 16 -14.97 -13.75 -4.13
C TYR A 16 -13.85 -13.77 -3.10
N LEU A 17 -13.47 -12.56 -2.67
CA LEU A 17 -12.39 -12.35 -1.71
C LEU A 17 -12.77 -12.87 -0.33
N GLY A 18 -11.97 -13.80 0.19
CA GLY A 18 -12.14 -14.43 1.49
C GLY A 18 -10.87 -14.35 2.35
N GLU A 19 -10.95 -14.91 3.58
CA GLU A 19 -9.81 -15.00 4.50
C GLU A 19 -8.62 -15.75 3.88
N ALA A 20 -8.90 -16.80 3.10
CA ALA A 20 -7.87 -17.66 2.51
C ALA A 20 -7.03 -16.97 1.42
N ASP A 21 -7.45 -15.81 0.94
CA ASP A 21 -6.72 -15.01 -0.06
C ASP A 21 -5.67 -14.09 0.58
N PHE A 22 -5.53 -14.13 1.91
CA PHE A 22 -4.55 -13.36 2.68
C PHE A 22 -3.57 -14.30 3.38
N ASN A 23 -2.31 -13.87 3.48
CA ASN A 23 -1.35 -14.48 4.37
C ASN A 23 -1.51 -13.89 5.78
N GLU A 24 -0.90 -14.52 6.77
CA GLU A 24 -0.95 -14.03 8.17
C GLU A 24 -0.35 -12.62 8.27
N GLY A 25 -1.13 -11.69 8.82
CA GLY A 25 -0.73 -10.28 8.96
C GLY A 25 -0.69 -9.48 7.66
N GLU A 26 -1.07 -10.08 6.53
CA GLU A 26 -1.09 -9.37 5.25
C GLU A 26 -2.23 -8.35 5.18
N GLU A 27 -1.90 -7.18 4.67
CA GLU A 27 -2.88 -6.16 4.29
C GLU A 27 -2.71 -5.82 2.81
N LYS A 28 -3.81 -5.60 2.10
CA LYS A 28 -3.80 -5.30 0.66
C LYS A 28 -4.39 -3.92 0.41
N ILE A 29 -3.70 -3.11 -0.40
CA ILE A 29 -4.25 -1.86 -0.92
C ILE A 29 -4.91 -2.17 -2.25
N ALA A 30 -6.17 -1.76 -2.38
CA ALA A 30 -6.98 -2.01 -3.56
C ALA A 30 -7.70 -0.73 -3.99
N THR A 31 -7.74 -0.49 -5.30
CA THR A 31 -8.44 0.65 -5.92
C THR A 31 -9.79 0.17 -6.45
N ILE A 32 -10.87 0.80 -6.03
CA ILE A 32 -12.21 0.45 -6.49
C ILE A 32 -12.35 0.84 -7.95
N SER A 33 -12.57 -0.15 -8.83
CA SER A 33 -12.78 0.06 -10.26
C SER A 33 -14.25 0.15 -10.64
N ARG A 34 -15.11 -0.62 -9.95
CA ARG A 34 -16.55 -0.58 -10.16
C ARG A 34 -17.31 -1.18 -8.98
N VAL A 35 -18.56 -0.79 -8.80
CA VAL A 35 -19.50 -1.40 -7.86
C VAL A 35 -20.72 -1.91 -8.62
N VAL A 36 -21.07 -3.19 -8.44
CA VAL A 36 -22.28 -3.82 -8.99
C VAL A 36 -23.27 -4.00 -7.85
N ARG A 37 -24.48 -3.46 -8.00
CA ARG A 37 -25.48 -3.42 -6.91
C ARG A 37 -26.18 -4.75 -6.67
N ASP A 38 -26.56 -5.44 -7.75
CA ASP A 38 -27.45 -6.61 -7.74
C ASP A 38 -26.79 -7.82 -8.42
N GLU A 39 -25.58 -8.16 -8.02
CA GLU A 39 -24.92 -9.35 -8.55
C GLU A 39 -25.52 -10.60 -7.91
N THR A 40 -25.87 -11.58 -8.75
CA THR A 40 -26.41 -12.85 -8.28
C THR A 40 -25.25 -13.74 -7.84
N ILE A 41 -25.15 -13.98 -6.56
CA ILE A 41 -24.16 -14.88 -5.96
C ILE A 41 -24.81 -16.18 -5.50
N GLN A 42 -24.06 -17.28 -5.61
CA GLN A 42 -24.46 -18.56 -5.05
C GLN A 42 -24.02 -18.63 -3.58
N THR A 43 -24.98 -18.83 -2.68
CA THR A 43 -24.71 -19.04 -1.25
C THR A 43 -25.14 -20.47 -0.85
N ALA A 44 -24.77 -20.89 0.36
CA ALA A 44 -25.21 -22.18 0.91
C ALA A 44 -26.75 -22.31 0.98
N GLU A 45 -27.44 -21.18 1.12
CA GLU A 45 -28.91 -21.08 1.21
C GLU A 45 -29.60 -20.92 -0.17
N GLY A 46 -28.80 -20.83 -1.25
CA GLY A 46 -29.29 -20.63 -2.63
C GLY A 46 -28.74 -19.36 -3.29
N LYS A 47 -29.42 -18.91 -4.35
CA LYS A 47 -29.05 -17.68 -5.07
C LYS A 47 -29.53 -16.45 -4.32
N SER A 48 -28.65 -15.48 -4.08
CA SER A 48 -29.01 -14.19 -3.49
C SER A 48 -28.37 -13.04 -4.28
N LYS A 49 -29.04 -11.88 -4.28
CA LYS A 49 -28.48 -10.66 -4.87
C LYS A 49 -27.71 -9.89 -3.81
N LYS A 50 -26.46 -9.52 -4.13
CA LYS A 50 -25.58 -8.76 -3.25
C LYS A 50 -24.87 -7.67 -4.04
N ALA A 51 -24.49 -6.60 -3.35
CA ALA A 51 -23.60 -5.62 -3.92
C ALA A 51 -22.15 -6.15 -3.87
N VAL A 52 -21.42 -5.95 -4.96
CA VAL A 52 -20.05 -6.45 -5.13
C VAL A 52 -19.13 -5.32 -5.61
N VAL A 53 -17.98 -5.19 -4.99
CA VAL A 53 -16.91 -4.26 -5.38
C VAL A 53 -15.84 -5.00 -6.15
N TYR A 54 -15.44 -4.44 -7.30
CA TYR A 54 -14.33 -4.88 -8.13
C TYR A 54 -13.15 -3.94 -7.99
N PHE A 55 -11.95 -4.45 -8.15
CA PHE A 55 -10.70 -3.72 -7.98
C PHE A 55 -9.95 -3.59 -9.29
N SER A 56 -9.08 -2.61 -9.39
CA SER A 56 -8.17 -2.44 -10.53
C SER A 56 -6.99 -3.40 -10.47
N GLU A 57 -6.57 -3.75 -9.28
CA GLU A 57 -5.52 -4.73 -9.01
C GLU A 57 -6.05 -6.16 -9.21
N PRO A 58 -5.17 -7.16 -9.43
CA PRO A 58 -5.55 -8.56 -9.60
C PRO A 58 -5.98 -9.20 -8.27
N ILE A 59 -7.00 -8.61 -7.66
CA ILE A 59 -7.62 -9.04 -6.40
C ILE A 59 -9.04 -9.48 -6.73
N LYS A 60 -9.49 -10.59 -6.14
CA LYS A 60 -10.88 -11.06 -6.30
C LYS A 60 -11.87 -9.99 -5.85
N PRO A 61 -13.05 -9.91 -6.50
CA PRO A 61 -14.10 -9.00 -6.08
C PRO A 61 -14.57 -9.30 -4.67
N MET A 62 -15.01 -8.26 -3.97
CA MET A 62 -15.45 -8.36 -2.57
C MET A 62 -16.95 -8.11 -2.45
N ILE A 63 -17.66 -9.06 -1.83
CA ILE A 63 -19.09 -8.89 -1.49
C ILE A 63 -19.19 -7.81 -0.42
N LEU A 64 -20.04 -6.81 -0.64
CA LEU A 64 -20.35 -5.77 0.34
C LEU A 64 -21.30 -6.27 1.43
N ASN A 65 -21.07 -5.80 2.63
CA ASN A 65 -21.98 -5.83 3.74
C ASN A 65 -21.99 -4.45 4.43
N VAL A 66 -22.90 -4.25 5.37
CA VAL A 66 -23.05 -2.96 6.07
C VAL A 66 -21.75 -2.46 6.69
N ALA A 67 -20.95 -3.34 7.31
CA ALA A 67 -19.71 -2.95 7.96
C ALA A 67 -18.63 -2.49 6.94
N ARG A 68 -18.49 -3.22 5.83
CA ARG A 68 -17.57 -2.87 4.74
C ARG A 68 -18.00 -1.57 4.05
N SER A 69 -19.30 -1.42 3.77
CA SER A 69 -19.85 -0.20 3.15
C SER A 69 -19.62 1.04 4.01
N LYS A 70 -19.88 0.97 5.32
CA LYS A 70 -19.57 2.08 6.25
C LYS A 70 -18.09 2.43 6.33
N ALA A 71 -17.20 1.45 6.21
CA ALA A 71 -15.77 1.71 6.19
C ALA A 71 -15.34 2.40 4.89
N ILE A 72 -15.86 1.95 3.74
CA ILE A 72 -15.59 2.59 2.43
C ILE A 72 -16.16 4.01 2.41
N GLU A 73 -17.38 4.23 2.89
CA GLU A 73 -17.99 5.56 3.03
C GLU A 73 -17.08 6.54 3.79
N LYS A 74 -16.49 6.10 4.91
CA LYS A 74 -15.54 6.93 5.67
C LYS A 74 -14.28 7.26 4.88
N VAL A 75 -13.75 6.33 4.10
CA VAL A 75 -12.55 6.53 3.27
C VAL A 75 -12.85 7.43 2.08
N ALA A 76 -13.97 7.20 1.41
CA ALA A 76 -14.43 7.96 0.24
C ALA A 76 -14.94 9.36 0.63
N GLY A 77 -15.51 9.50 1.82
CA GLY A 77 -16.17 10.73 2.26
C GLY A 77 -17.58 10.91 1.67
N SER A 78 -18.15 9.88 1.07
CA SER A 78 -19.46 9.90 0.44
C SER A 78 -20.21 8.56 0.64
N PRO A 79 -21.52 8.59 0.90
CA PRO A 79 -22.35 7.39 1.01
C PRO A 79 -22.74 6.80 -0.35
N TYR A 80 -22.45 7.46 -1.46
CA TYR A 80 -22.86 7.06 -2.80
C TYR A 80 -21.82 6.18 -3.48
N PHE A 81 -22.26 5.08 -4.07
CA PHE A 81 -21.35 4.11 -4.75
C PHE A 81 -20.62 4.71 -5.94
N GLU A 82 -21.23 5.67 -6.61
CA GLU A 82 -20.69 6.37 -7.76
C GLU A 82 -19.39 7.14 -7.40
N ASP A 83 -19.33 7.66 -6.16
CA ASP A 83 -18.19 8.43 -5.65
C ASP A 83 -17.04 7.52 -5.14
N TRP A 84 -17.28 6.22 -5.09
CA TRP A 84 -16.27 5.27 -4.63
C TRP A 84 -15.28 4.85 -5.73
N LEU A 85 -15.58 5.17 -6.99
CA LEU A 85 -14.71 4.84 -8.11
C LEU A 85 -13.35 5.53 -7.99
N GLY A 86 -12.27 4.78 -8.16
CA GLY A 86 -10.89 5.26 -8.01
C GLY A 86 -10.44 5.45 -6.56
N VAL A 87 -11.31 5.23 -5.58
CA VAL A 87 -10.94 5.31 -4.15
C VAL A 87 -10.05 4.12 -3.79
N LYS A 88 -8.91 4.42 -3.15
CA LYS A 88 -8.01 3.39 -2.62
C LYS A 88 -8.41 3.05 -1.20
N ILE A 89 -8.59 1.77 -0.94
CA ILE A 89 -8.94 1.19 0.36
C ILE A 89 -7.89 0.20 0.81
N GLN A 90 -7.78 0.00 2.11
CA GLN A 90 -6.88 -0.98 2.70
C GLN A 90 -7.70 -2.12 3.28
N LEU A 91 -7.43 -3.32 2.79
CA LEU A 91 -8.10 -4.56 3.17
C LEU A 91 -7.23 -5.32 4.18
N TYR A 92 -7.85 -5.87 5.21
CA TYR A 92 -7.18 -6.68 6.22
C TYR A 92 -8.10 -7.79 6.72
N ILE A 93 -7.55 -8.76 7.44
CA ILE A 93 -8.32 -9.78 8.13
C ILE A 93 -8.51 -9.38 9.58
N GLU A 94 -9.77 -9.32 10.00
CA GLU A 94 -10.15 -9.22 11.41
C GLU A 94 -10.45 -10.61 11.95
N HIS A 95 -9.73 -11.00 12.99
CA HIS A 95 -9.90 -12.27 13.68
C HIS A 95 -10.78 -12.12 14.93
N GLY A 96 -11.34 -13.21 15.40
CA GLY A 96 -12.08 -13.20 16.67
C GLY A 96 -13.48 -12.59 16.59
N ILE A 97 -14.07 -12.50 15.41
CA ILE A 97 -15.42 -11.99 15.23
C ILE A 97 -16.41 -13.07 15.68
N LYS A 98 -17.29 -12.73 16.63
CA LYS A 98 -18.38 -13.61 17.05
C LYS A 98 -19.51 -13.50 16.01
N ALA A 99 -19.75 -14.55 15.25
CA ALA A 99 -20.82 -14.64 14.27
C ALA A 99 -21.34 -16.07 14.18
N PHE A 100 -22.65 -16.21 14.02
CA PHE A 100 -23.33 -17.51 13.87
C PHE A 100 -23.04 -18.53 15.01
N GLY A 101 -22.75 -18.04 16.22
CA GLY A 101 -22.42 -18.90 17.37
C GLY A 101 -20.97 -19.39 17.42
N ASP A 102 -20.12 -18.95 16.49
CA ASP A 102 -18.72 -19.31 16.41
C ASP A 102 -17.81 -18.08 16.35
N VAL A 103 -16.51 -18.30 16.46
CA VAL A 103 -15.47 -17.28 16.32
C VAL A 103 -14.85 -17.42 14.92
N VAL A 104 -15.11 -16.42 14.09
CA VAL A 104 -14.70 -16.43 12.67
C VAL A 104 -13.74 -15.28 12.37
N SER A 105 -13.04 -15.40 11.25
CA SER A 105 -12.25 -14.33 10.66
C SER A 105 -12.95 -13.79 9.43
N ALA A 106 -12.84 -12.49 9.17
CA ALA A 106 -13.45 -11.89 7.99
C ALA A 106 -12.58 -10.79 7.40
N VAL A 107 -12.66 -10.65 6.07
CA VAL A 107 -12.08 -9.51 5.35
C VAL A 107 -12.79 -8.23 5.79
N ARG A 108 -12.01 -7.22 6.16
CA ARG A 108 -12.47 -5.89 6.55
C ARG A 108 -11.78 -4.81 5.74
N VAL A 109 -12.36 -3.63 5.77
CA VAL A 109 -11.80 -2.40 5.18
C VAL A 109 -11.38 -1.47 6.32
N ARG A 110 -10.16 -0.95 6.29
CA ARG A 110 -9.72 0.09 7.22
C ARG A 110 -10.53 1.37 6.99
N PRO A 111 -11.13 1.97 8.05
CA PRO A 111 -11.98 3.16 7.91
C PRO A 111 -11.16 4.47 7.77
N GLN A 112 -9.99 4.38 7.15
CA GLN A 112 -9.06 5.49 6.90
C GLN A 112 -8.35 5.29 5.57
N LYS A 113 -7.92 6.38 4.94
CA LYS A 113 -7.19 6.33 3.67
C LYS A 113 -5.87 5.58 3.86
N PRO A 114 -5.52 4.64 2.96
CA PRO A 114 -4.25 3.92 3.04
C PRO A 114 -3.08 4.89 2.87
N ILE A 115 -2.06 4.71 3.72
CA ILE A 115 -0.80 5.42 3.57
C ILE A 115 0.00 4.70 2.50
N ILE A 116 -0.01 5.23 1.27
CA ILE A 116 0.79 4.70 0.18
C ILE A 116 2.19 5.29 0.33
N ARG A 117 3.12 4.48 0.82
CA ARG A 117 4.54 4.83 0.76
C ARG A 117 5.02 4.51 -0.64
N THR A 118 5.23 5.53 -1.45
CA THR A 118 6.01 5.39 -2.68
C THR A 118 7.44 5.09 -2.29
N ALA A 119 7.96 3.94 -2.74
CA ALA A 119 9.35 3.61 -2.56
C ALA A 119 10.21 4.72 -3.17
N VAL A 120 11.02 5.39 -2.34
CA VAL A 120 11.97 6.39 -2.84
C VAL A 120 13.22 5.65 -3.29
N MET A 121 13.59 5.83 -4.56
CA MET A 121 14.76 5.18 -5.13
C MET A 121 16.01 6.04 -4.90
N CYS A 122 17.13 5.38 -4.63
CA CYS A 122 18.43 6.02 -4.53
C CYS A 122 18.91 6.45 -5.92
N GLU A 123 19.25 7.72 -6.08
CA GLU A 123 19.71 8.26 -7.37
C GLU A 123 21.10 7.72 -7.80
N ASP A 124 21.91 7.23 -6.86
CA ASP A 124 23.24 6.70 -7.17
C ASP A 124 23.24 5.21 -7.53
N CYS A 125 22.54 4.37 -6.75
CA CYS A 125 22.57 2.92 -6.95
C CYS A 125 21.26 2.33 -7.49
N GLY A 126 20.22 3.13 -7.66
CA GLY A 126 18.92 2.68 -8.17
C GLY A 126 18.16 1.73 -7.23
N GLN A 127 18.62 1.51 -6.01
CA GLN A 127 17.92 0.67 -5.03
C GLN A 127 16.94 1.49 -4.20
N GLU A 128 15.91 0.81 -3.69
CA GLU A 128 14.96 1.43 -2.76
C GLU A 128 15.69 1.89 -1.49
N ILE A 129 15.40 3.13 -1.08
CA ILE A 129 15.93 3.68 0.17
C ILE A 129 15.19 3.03 1.34
N GLN A 130 15.92 2.29 2.15
CA GLN A 130 15.41 1.66 3.35
C GLN A 130 15.75 2.48 4.60
N GLY A 131 15.00 2.25 5.68
CA GLY A 131 15.33 2.83 6.98
C GLY A 131 16.70 2.34 7.49
N ALA A 132 17.45 3.22 8.14
CA ALA A 132 18.72 2.91 8.77
C ALA A 132 18.91 3.73 10.05
N ASN A 133 19.67 3.20 11.02
CA ASN A 133 19.98 3.85 12.30
C ASN A 133 18.74 4.40 13.05
N GLY A 134 17.64 3.64 13.07
CA GLY A 134 16.39 4.03 13.75
C GLY A 134 15.58 5.13 13.03
N ARG A 135 15.99 5.51 11.80
CA ARG A 135 15.29 6.47 10.96
C ARG A 135 14.59 5.76 9.81
N ASN A 136 13.40 6.25 9.44
CA ASN A 136 12.65 5.69 8.30
C ASN A 136 13.22 6.15 6.96
N ALA A 137 12.80 5.50 5.87
CA ALA A 137 13.26 5.78 4.51
C ALA A 137 13.00 7.24 4.10
N ASP A 138 11.83 7.78 4.43
CA ASP A 138 11.45 9.16 4.08
C ASP A 138 12.37 10.19 4.74
N TYR A 139 12.75 9.95 5.99
CA TYR A 139 13.71 10.81 6.69
C TYR A 139 15.07 10.78 6.03
N ILE A 140 15.57 9.58 5.67
CA ILE A 140 16.89 9.43 5.00
C ILE A 140 16.87 10.12 3.65
N ALA A 141 15.82 9.92 2.84
CA ALA A 141 15.66 10.58 1.56
C ALA A 141 15.63 12.11 1.68
N ALA A 142 14.85 12.64 2.62
CA ALA A 142 14.76 14.08 2.86
C ALA A 142 16.09 14.67 3.34
N TYR A 143 16.76 13.99 4.27
CA TYR A 143 18.06 14.41 4.80
C TYR A 143 19.14 14.43 3.71
N THR A 144 19.23 13.36 2.91
CA THR A 144 20.24 13.26 1.85
C THR A 144 19.97 14.25 0.73
N LYS A 145 18.69 14.48 0.38
CA LYS A 145 18.32 15.51 -0.59
C LYS A 145 18.70 16.91 -0.13
N LYS A 146 18.56 17.21 1.15
CA LYS A 146 18.99 18.51 1.71
C LYS A 146 20.52 18.65 1.70
N LYS A 147 21.25 17.60 2.09
CA LYS A 147 22.72 17.63 2.24
C LYS A 147 23.47 17.49 0.92
N PHE A 148 23.06 16.57 0.05
CA PHE A 148 23.76 16.19 -1.18
C PHE A 148 23.02 16.60 -2.46
N LYS A 149 21.87 17.28 -2.34
CA LYS A 149 20.97 17.64 -3.45
C LYS A 149 20.45 16.45 -4.27
N ALA A 150 20.54 15.23 -3.70
CA ALA A 150 20.11 13.96 -4.29
C ALA A 150 19.49 13.06 -3.23
N CYS A 151 18.47 12.24 -3.61
CA CYS A 151 17.89 11.23 -2.75
C CYS A 151 18.80 10.01 -2.73
N LEU A 152 19.52 9.78 -1.63
CA LEU A 152 20.51 8.72 -1.50
C LEU A 152 20.13 7.74 -0.39
N CYS A 153 20.42 6.45 -0.60
CA CYS A 153 20.39 5.48 0.48
C CYS A 153 21.55 5.75 1.47
N PHE A 154 21.45 5.18 2.66
CA PHE A 154 22.46 5.40 3.71
C PHE A 154 23.88 5.12 3.24
N ASN A 155 24.09 4.00 2.54
CA ASN A 155 25.41 3.59 2.06
C ASN A 155 25.99 4.56 1.01
N CYS A 156 25.18 5.03 0.07
CA CYS A 156 25.64 5.99 -0.95
C CYS A 156 25.90 7.36 -0.33
N ALA A 157 25.07 7.79 0.62
CA ALA A 157 25.30 9.03 1.36
C ALA A 157 26.59 8.99 2.19
N GLN A 158 26.92 7.85 2.80
CA GLN A 158 28.16 7.65 3.53
C GLN A 158 29.37 7.75 2.58
N LYS A 159 29.35 7.06 1.45
CA LYS A 159 30.42 7.13 0.43
C LYS A 159 30.65 8.57 -0.06
N ARG A 160 29.57 9.34 -0.31
CA ARG A 160 29.72 10.75 -0.72
C ARG A 160 30.24 11.65 0.39
N SER A 161 30.03 11.33 1.66
CA SER A 161 30.59 12.09 2.78
C SER A 161 32.07 11.78 3.04
N GLU A 162 32.55 10.62 2.60
CA GLU A 162 33.98 10.21 2.74
C GLU A 162 34.86 10.75 1.60
N VAL A 163 34.29 11.22 0.50
CA VAL A 163 35.02 11.87 -0.59
C VAL A 163 35.17 13.37 -0.25
N PRO A 164 36.36 13.89 0.05
CA PRO A 164 36.55 15.31 0.30
C PRO A 164 36.19 16.11 -0.95
N GLN A 165 35.25 17.05 -0.80
CA GLN A 165 34.91 18.00 -1.86
C GLN A 165 36.16 18.81 -2.17
N LYS A 166 36.77 18.60 -3.35
CA LYS A 166 37.74 19.55 -3.91
C LYS A 166 36.99 20.88 -4.06
N GLN A 167 37.39 21.86 -3.25
CA GLN A 167 37.01 23.24 -3.46
C GLN A 167 37.59 23.63 -4.84
N GLU A 168 36.68 23.93 -5.78
CA GLU A 168 37.04 24.66 -6.99
C GLU A 168 37.50 26.04 -6.55
N GLY A 169 38.77 26.31 -6.81
CA GLY A 169 39.46 27.50 -6.36
C GLY A 169 38.90 28.75 -6.99
N GLU A 170 38.75 29.76 -6.16
CA GLU A 170 38.68 31.17 -6.56
C GLU A 170 39.87 31.48 -7.51
N VAL A 171 39.53 31.87 -8.72
CA VAL A 171 40.46 32.51 -9.64
C VAL A 171 40.48 33.99 -9.32
N ASP A 172 41.41 34.41 -8.46
CA ASP A 172 41.76 35.81 -8.26
C ASP A 172 42.37 36.37 -9.55
N GLY A 173 41.52 37.05 -10.33
CA GLY A 173 41.94 37.88 -11.44
C GLY A 173 42.43 39.22 -10.96
N LYS A 174 43.68 39.30 -10.58
CA LYS A 174 44.38 40.55 -10.34
C LYS A 174 44.79 41.15 -11.67
N THR A 175 44.06 42.13 -12.18
CA THR A 175 44.45 42.94 -13.32
C THR A 175 45.27 44.12 -12.78
N GLU A 176 46.55 44.07 -12.94
CA GLU A 176 47.40 45.24 -12.85
C GLU A 176 47.23 46.06 -14.13
N ILE A 177 46.87 47.33 -13.97
CA ILE A 177 46.96 48.34 -15.01
C ILE A 177 48.12 49.24 -14.62
N ASP A 178 49.22 49.10 -15.36
CA ASP A 178 50.31 50.05 -15.43
C ASP A 178 50.17 50.86 -16.74
N GLY A 179 50.39 52.21 -16.63
CA GLY A 179 50.54 53.07 -17.76
C GLY A 179 49.99 54.46 -17.58
#